data_81daf2e565bcac7bfad145e342605a01
#
_entry.id   81daf2e565bcac7bfad145e342605a01
#
_cell.length_a   1.000
_cell.length_b   1.000
_cell.length_c   1.000
_cell.angle_alpha   90.00
_cell.angle_beta   90.00
_cell.angle_gamma   90.00
#
_symmetry.space_group_name_H-M   'P 1'
#
loop_
_entity.id
_entity.type
_entity.pdbx_description
1 polymer ?
#
loop_
_entity_poly.entity_id
_entity_poly.type
_entity_poly.pdbx_seq_one_letter_code
_entity_poly.pdbx_strand_id
1 'polypeptide(L)'
;MATSDEILEALADFKEQCNGNKRLRRMQRDWTKVLHYAAVDTGDKFTMTVKEGEILSNENGAAGIPDVIIEGESETLCDMFWGDINPTQMYLKGEIKVKGTQEDIMRIDAITAIIWPEV
;
A
#
# COMPACT_ATOMS: atom_id res chain seq x y z
N MET A 1 -12.34 12.23 -8.52
CA MET A 1 -10.93 11.89 -8.24
C MET A 1 -10.61 12.17 -6.78
N ALA A 2 -9.87 11.29 -6.14
CA ALA A 2 -9.40 11.53 -4.78
C ALA A 2 -8.21 12.49 -4.80
N THR A 3 -8.15 13.40 -3.83
CA THR A 3 -7.04 14.34 -3.70
C THR A 3 -5.85 13.67 -3.00
N SER A 4 -4.66 14.29 -3.12
CA SER A 4 -3.47 13.79 -2.43
C SER A 4 -3.67 13.78 -0.91
N ASP A 5 -4.36 14.77 -0.35
CA ASP A 5 -4.64 14.82 1.08
C ASP A 5 -5.57 13.68 1.53
N GLU A 6 -6.57 13.36 0.72
CA GLU A 6 -7.46 12.22 1.00
C GLU A 6 -6.72 10.88 0.97
N ILE A 7 -5.81 10.72 0.02
CA ILE A 7 -5.00 9.49 -0.06
C ILE A 7 -4.04 9.41 1.12
N LEU A 8 -3.39 10.51 1.51
CA LEU A 8 -2.49 10.54 2.66
C LEU A 8 -3.23 10.22 3.96
N GLU A 9 -4.47 10.68 4.11
CA GLU A 9 -5.31 10.36 5.26
C GLU A 9 -5.62 8.85 5.30
N ALA A 10 -5.98 8.27 4.16
CA ALA A 10 -6.23 6.84 4.05
C ALA A 10 -4.96 6.02 4.35
N LEU A 11 -3.80 6.47 3.86
CA LEU A 11 -2.51 5.84 4.15
C LEU A 11 -2.17 5.92 5.64
N ALA A 12 -2.52 7.02 6.31
CA ALA A 12 -2.28 7.16 7.75
C ALA A 12 -3.11 6.14 8.55
N ASP A 13 -4.36 5.93 8.16
CA ASP A 13 -5.21 4.91 8.79
C ASP A 13 -4.66 3.50 8.55
N PHE A 14 -4.26 3.22 7.32
CA PHE A 14 -3.64 1.95 6.95
C PHE A 14 -2.37 1.68 7.77
N LYS A 15 -1.53 2.69 7.94
CA LYS A 15 -0.32 2.62 8.76
C LYS A 15 -0.65 2.24 10.20
N GLU A 16 -1.65 2.87 10.80
CA GLU A 16 -2.08 2.55 12.17
C GLU A 16 -2.55 1.11 12.29
N GLN A 17 -3.34 0.63 11.34
CA GLN A 17 -3.83 -0.74 11.36
C GLN A 17 -2.69 -1.75 11.22
N CYS A 18 -1.75 -1.51 10.29
CA CYS A 18 -0.60 -2.39 10.10
C CYS A 18 0.29 -2.42 11.33
N ASN A 19 0.66 -1.25 11.85
CA ASN A 19 1.58 -1.14 12.99
C ASN A 19 0.97 -1.64 14.29
N GLY A 20 -0.35 -1.57 14.42
CA GLY A 20 -1.08 -2.10 15.57
C GLY A 20 -1.33 -3.60 15.52
N ASN A 21 -1.07 -4.25 14.39
CA ASN A 21 -1.31 -5.68 14.24
C ASN A 21 -0.04 -6.47 14.56
N LYS A 22 0.00 -7.07 15.75
CA LYS A 22 1.17 -7.80 16.24
C LYS A 22 1.53 -9.00 15.37
N ARG A 23 0.54 -9.70 14.83
CA ARG A 23 0.77 -10.85 13.95
C ARG A 23 1.45 -10.43 12.67
N LEU A 24 0.95 -9.36 12.05
CA LEU A 24 1.52 -8.83 10.82
C LEU A 24 2.95 -8.34 11.04
N ARG A 25 3.20 -7.58 12.10
CA ARG A 25 4.54 -7.10 12.43
C ARG A 25 5.53 -8.25 12.63
N ARG A 26 5.08 -9.33 13.26
CA ARG A 26 5.91 -10.52 13.47
C ARG A 26 6.22 -11.21 12.14
N MET A 27 5.24 -11.34 11.27
CA MET A 27 5.42 -11.98 9.96
C MET A 27 6.34 -11.18 9.04
N GLN A 28 6.33 -9.86 9.14
CA GLN A 28 7.06 -8.97 8.24
C GLN A 28 8.33 -8.38 8.87
N ARG A 29 8.75 -8.86 10.02
CA ARG A 29 9.86 -8.27 10.80
C ARG A 29 11.19 -8.21 10.05
N ASP A 30 11.39 -9.03 9.03
CA ASP A 30 12.58 -9.06 8.19
C ASP A 30 12.40 -8.30 6.87
N TRP A 31 11.30 -7.55 6.73
CA TRP A 31 10.97 -6.85 5.50
C TRP A 31 11.21 -5.35 5.65
N THR A 32 12.24 -4.86 4.94
CA THR A 32 12.60 -3.44 4.90
C THR A 32 12.62 -3.01 3.45
N LYS A 33 11.64 -2.19 3.04
CA LYS A 33 11.41 -1.84 1.65
C LYS A 33 10.88 -0.42 1.51
N VAL A 34 11.04 0.13 0.32
CA VAL A 34 10.45 1.41 -0.10
C VAL A 34 9.40 1.11 -1.15
N LEU A 35 8.17 1.57 -0.92
CA LEU A 35 7.06 1.40 -1.84
C LEU A 35 6.65 2.77 -2.39
N HIS A 36 6.39 2.82 -3.70
CA HIS A 36 5.77 3.98 -4.33
C HIS A 36 4.34 3.63 -4.72
N TYR A 37 3.42 4.54 -4.44
CA TYR A 37 2.05 4.48 -4.95
C TYR A 37 1.87 5.60 -5.95
N ALA A 38 1.34 5.29 -7.14
CA ALA A 38 1.13 6.25 -8.20
C ALA A 38 -0.35 6.31 -8.59
N ALA A 39 -0.94 7.50 -8.46
CA ALA A 39 -2.29 7.78 -8.94
C ALA A 39 -2.20 8.19 -10.41
N VAL A 40 -2.56 7.28 -11.32
CA VAL A 40 -2.33 7.46 -12.76
C VAL A 40 -3.21 8.53 -13.39
N ASP A 41 -4.36 8.84 -12.79
CA ASP A 41 -5.28 9.87 -13.28
C ASP A 41 -4.88 11.28 -12.88
N THR A 42 -4.26 11.46 -11.71
CA THR A 42 -3.85 12.78 -11.20
C THR A 42 -2.36 13.04 -11.34
N GLY A 43 -1.56 12.00 -11.49
CA GLY A 43 -0.10 12.10 -11.50
C GLY A 43 0.53 12.19 -10.11
N ASP A 44 -0.27 12.15 -9.05
CA ASP A 44 0.23 12.17 -7.68
C ASP A 44 0.96 10.87 -7.34
N LYS A 45 2.04 11.01 -6.58
CA LYS A 45 2.84 9.86 -6.12
C LYS A 45 3.07 9.98 -4.63
N PHE A 46 3.25 8.82 -3.99
CA PHE A 46 3.45 8.72 -2.54
C PHE A 46 4.55 7.71 -2.24
N THR A 47 5.29 7.95 -1.19
CA THR A 47 6.36 7.05 -0.74
C THR A 47 6.01 6.50 0.63
N MET A 48 5.99 5.17 0.73
CA MET A 48 5.83 4.46 2.00
C MET A 48 7.16 3.82 2.34
N THR A 49 7.70 4.13 3.52
CA THR A 49 8.92 3.53 4.02
C THR A 49 8.59 2.48 5.06
N VAL A 50 9.02 1.24 4.82
CA VAL A 50 8.85 0.12 5.73
C VAL A 50 10.20 -0.32 6.25
N LYS A 51 10.33 -0.45 7.57
CA LYS A 51 11.55 -0.94 8.20
C LYS A 51 11.20 -2.01 9.23
N GLU A 52 11.77 -3.19 9.05
CA GLU A 52 11.55 -4.32 9.97
C GLU A 52 10.07 -4.60 10.21
N GLY A 53 9.29 -4.53 9.13
CA GLY A 53 7.85 -4.79 9.17
C GLY A 53 6.99 -3.65 9.72
N GLU A 54 7.58 -2.52 10.06
CA GLU A 54 6.87 -1.35 10.55
C GLU A 54 6.82 -0.26 9.47
N ILE A 55 5.66 0.31 9.24
CA ILE A 55 5.53 1.46 8.36
C ILE A 55 5.99 2.69 9.14
N LEU A 56 7.11 3.28 8.71
CA LEU A 56 7.68 4.45 9.38
C LEU A 56 7.00 5.74 8.94
N SER A 57 6.75 5.87 7.64
CA SER A 57 6.19 7.10 7.08
C SER A 57 5.47 6.87 5.77
N ASN A 58 4.53 7.76 5.48
CA ASN A 58 3.90 7.94 4.19
C ASN A 58 4.07 9.41 3.81
N GLU A 59 4.75 9.67 2.70
CA GLU A 59 5.07 11.01 2.27
C GLU A 59 4.51 11.29 0.87
N ASN A 60 4.13 12.53 0.62
CA ASN A 60 3.74 12.97 -0.70
C ASN A 60 5.00 13.06 -1.58
N GLY A 61 4.90 12.57 -2.80
CA GLY A 61 6.01 12.54 -3.75
C GLY A 61 6.73 11.21 -3.80
N ALA A 62 7.52 11.02 -4.85
CA ALA A 62 8.32 9.82 -5.07
C ALA A 62 9.76 10.10 -4.62
N ALA A 63 10.16 9.51 -3.50
CA ALA A 63 11.50 9.65 -2.94
C ALA A 63 12.26 8.33 -2.98
N GLY A 64 13.55 8.39 -3.33
CA GLY A 64 14.41 7.23 -3.37
C GLY A 64 14.10 6.26 -4.51
N ILE A 65 14.75 5.11 -4.49
CA ILE A 65 14.53 4.04 -5.46
C ILE A 65 13.53 3.06 -4.88
N PRO A 66 12.36 2.86 -5.51
CA PRO A 66 11.36 1.97 -4.96
C PRO A 66 11.71 0.50 -5.19
N ASP A 67 11.42 -0.33 -4.20
CA ASP A 67 11.45 -1.78 -4.33
C ASP A 67 10.15 -2.29 -4.96
N VAL A 68 9.05 -1.60 -4.69
CA VAL A 68 7.71 -1.93 -5.22
C VAL A 68 7.03 -0.66 -5.69
N ILE A 69 6.34 -0.75 -6.82
CA ILE A 69 5.52 0.33 -7.36
C ILE A 69 4.09 -0.19 -7.52
N ILE A 70 3.14 0.52 -6.93
CA ILE A 70 1.71 0.20 -7.01
C ILE A 70 1.01 1.34 -7.73
N GLU A 71 0.32 1.03 -8.81
CA GLU A 71 -0.34 2.00 -9.68
C GLU A 71 -1.85 1.74 -9.74
N GLY A 72 -2.62 2.82 -9.70
CA GLY A 72 -4.07 2.77 -9.87
C GLY A 72 -4.64 4.17 -9.93
N GLU A 73 -5.93 4.28 -10.20
CA GLU A 73 -6.60 5.57 -10.15
C GLU A 73 -6.68 6.06 -8.70
N SER A 74 -6.73 7.37 -8.52
CA SER A 74 -6.72 7.99 -7.19
C SER A 74 -7.82 7.48 -6.26
N GLU A 75 -9.05 7.36 -6.77
CA GLU A 75 -10.17 6.84 -5.97
C GLU A 75 -9.99 5.37 -5.63
N THR A 76 -9.48 4.57 -6.55
CA THR A 76 -9.21 3.16 -6.32
C THR A 76 -8.19 2.98 -5.21
N LEU A 77 -7.10 3.74 -5.25
CA LEU A 77 -6.08 3.72 -4.20
C LEU A 77 -6.66 4.14 -2.85
N CYS A 78 -7.42 5.23 -2.84
CA CYS A 78 -8.04 5.75 -1.62
C CYS A 78 -8.98 4.71 -0.99
N ASP A 79 -9.89 4.16 -1.79
CA ASP A 79 -10.86 3.15 -1.32
C ASP A 79 -10.16 1.88 -0.84
N MET A 80 -9.06 1.49 -1.51
CA MET A 80 -8.26 0.34 -1.10
C MET A 80 -7.68 0.54 0.30
N PHE A 81 -7.07 1.69 0.56
CA PHE A 81 -6.45 1.94 1.87
C PHE A 81 -7.47 2.07 2.99
N TRP A 82 -8.68 2.52 2.70
CA TRP A 82 -9.78 2.50 3.66
C TRP A 82 -10.41 1.12 3.86
N GLY A 83 -10.11 0.17 2.97
CA GLY A 83 -10.68 -1.17 3.02
C GLY A 83 -12.06 -1.29 2.41
N ASP A 84 -12.47 -0.30 1.61
CA ASP A 84 -13.80 -0.27 0.98
C ASP A 84 -13.92 -1.16 -0.26
N ILE A 85 -12.78 -1.56 -0.83
CA ILE A 85 -12.74 -2.44 -2.00
C ILE A 85 -11.75 -3.57 -1.76
N ASN A 86 -11.93 -4.68 -2.48
CA ASN A 86 -11.04 -5.83 -2.39
C ASN A 86 -9.81 -5.62 -3.29
N PRO A 87 -8.59 -5.48 -2.73
CA PRO A 87 -7.38 -5.23 -3.52
C PRO A 87 -7.07 -6.36 -4.51
N THR A 88 -7.31 -7.60 -4.13
CA THR A 88 -7.05 -8.76 -4.98
C THR A 88 -7.92 -8.73 -6.22
N GLN A 89 -9.21 -8.40 -6.07
CA GLN A 89 -10.12 -8.26 -7.21
C GLN A 89 -9.69 -7.12 -8.13
N MET A 90 -9.28 -5.99 -7.57
CA MET A 90 -8.79 -4.86 -8.36
C MET A 90 -7.53 -5.21 -9.14
N TYR A 91 -6.63 -5.96 -8.52
CA TYR A 91 -5.43 -6.46 -9.18
C TYR A 91 -5.77 -7.40 -10.35
N LEU A 92 -6.69 -8.34 -10.13
CA LEU A 92 -7.12 -9.29 -11.17
C LEU A 92 -7.82 -8.61 -12.33
N LYS A 93 -8.55 -7.52 -12.07
CA LYS A 93 -9.21 -6.73 -13.13
C LYS A 93 -8.24 -5.79 -13.86
N GLY A 94 -7.01 -5.67 -13.39
CA GLY A 94 -6.02 -4.76 -13.96
C GLY A 94 -6.21 -3.29 -13.55
N GLU A 95 -7.08 -3.01 -12.58
CA GLU A 95 -7.29 -1.66 -12.05
C GLU A 95 -6.20 -1.23 -11.09
N ILE A 96 -5.52 -2.19 -10.48
CA ILE A 96 -4.31 -1.98 -9.68
C ILE A 96 -3.20 -2.80 -10.30
N LYS A 97 -2.06 -2.16 -10.55
CA LYS A 97 -0.86 -2.81 -11.06
C LYS A 97 0.23 -2.78 -10.01
N VAL A 98 0.93 -3.89 -9.84
CA VAL A 98 2.02 -4.02 -8.87
C VAL A 98 3.28 -4.43 -9.62
N LYS A 99 4.35 -3.68 -9.42
CA LYS A 99 5.67 -3.96 -10.00
C LYS A 99 6.66 -4.18 -8.87
N GLY A 100 7.33 -5.33 -8.87
CA GLY A 100 8.30 -5.69 -7.85
C GLY A 100 8.68 -7.15 -7.99
N THR A 101 9.50 -7.65 -7.05
CA THR A 101 9.84 -9.07 -7.02
C THR A 101 8.62 -9.88 -6.59
N GLN A 102 8.61 -11.16 -6.94
CA GLN A 102 7.53 -12.06 -6.52
C GLN A 102 7.44 -12.15 -4.99
N GLU A 103 8.57 -12.17 -4.31
CA GLU A 103 8.61 -12.18 -2.85
C GLU A 103 7.95 -10.95 -2.26
N ASP A 104 8.26 -9.76 -2.77
CA ASP A 104 7.66 -8.51 -2.28
C ASP A 104 6.15 -8.46 -2.56
N ILE A 105 5.72 -8.92 -3.73
CA ILE A 105 4.30 -9.01 -4.07
C ILE A 105 3.57 -9.95 -3.11
N MET A 106 4.17 -11.09 -2.77
CA MET A 106 3.61 -12.02 -1.79
C MET A 106 3.50 -11.42 -0.40
N ARG A 107 4.48 -10.59 0.00
CA ARG A 107 4.46 -9.88 1.27
C ARG A 107 3.30 -8.89 1.34
N ILE A 108 3.05 -8.17 0.25
CA ILE A 108 1.94 -7.22 0.15
C ILE A 108 0.60 -7.98 0.20
N ASP A 109 0.50 -9.10 -0.50
CA ASP A 109 -0.70 -9.93 -0.47
C ASP A 109 -1.01 -10.41 0.95
N ALA A 110 0.00 -10.82 1.70
CA ALA A 110 -0.15 -11.22 3.10
C ALA A 110 -0.66 -10.06 3.97
N ILE A 111 -0.19 -8.83 3.73
CA ILE A 111 -0.68 -7.64 4.44
C ILE A 111 -2.16 -7.44 4.18
N THR A 112 -2.58 -7.49 2.91
CA THR A 112 -3.99 -7.29 2.55
C THR A 112 -4.89 -8.37 3.13
N ALA A 113 -4.42 -9.61 3.15
CA ALA A 113 -5.19 -10.74 3.70
C ALA A 113 -5.42 -10.62 5.21
N ILE A 114 -4.48 -10.02 5.95
CA ILE A 114 -4.57 -9.86 7.40
C ILE A 114 -5.36 -8.60 7.77
N ILE A 115 -5.09 -7.47 7.10
CA ILE A 115 -5.72 -6.19 7.43
C ILE A 115 -7.16 -6.13 6.87
N TRP A 116 -7.40 -6.70 5.70
CA TRP A 116 -8.71 -6.70 5.05
C TRP A 116 -9.13 -8.13 4.68
N PRO A 117 -9.42 -8.97 5.68
CA PRO A 117 -9.81 -10.35 5.39
C PRO A 117 -11.11 -10.40 4.59
N GLU A 118 -11.17 -11.31 3.63
CA GLU A 118 -12.41 -11.58 2.90
C GLU A 118 -13.40 -12.29 3.82
N VAL A 119 -14.64 -11.88 3.74
CA VAL A 119 -15.72 -12.45 4.55
C VAL A 119 -16.50 -13.45 3.72
#